data_558a2d45820ac523752e58ed505ce848
#
_entry.id   558a2d45820ac523752e58ed505ce848
#
_cell.length_a   1.000
_cell.length_b   1.000
_cell.length_c   1.000
_cell.angle_alpha   90.00
_cell.angle_beta   90.00
_cell.angle_gamma   90.00
#
_symmetry.space_group_name_H-M   'P 1'
#
loop_
_entity.id
_entity.type
_entity.pdbx_description
1 polymer ?
#
loop_
_entity_poly.entity_id
_entity_poly.type
_entity_poly.pdbx_seq_one_letter_code
_entity_poly.pdbx_strand_id
1 'polypeptide(L)'
;MRKNLILSICFCLVSCSSSSAQEEISDGDKTSYYWNPVIDYSLPDPTIIEGGDGYYYLYATEDIRNLPIHRSKDLINWEWVGTAFTDRTRPDFEPGGGLWAPDINKIGDTYVLYYSMSKWGGEWTCGIGCATADKLSGPFKDHGLMFRSNEINVQNSIDPFYIEDAGKKFLFWGSFRGIYGIELSEDGLSIKQGKKPRQVAGTAYEGTYIHKKEGFYYFFASIGTCCEGLNSTYTTVVARSENLFGPYVDKNGRTMMDNQHEVLIHKN
;
A
#
# COMPACT_ATOMS: atom_id res chain seq x y z
N MET A 1 11.39 54.32 -87.23
CA MET A 1 11.85 54.51 -85.83
C MET A 1 10.75 54.11 -84.90
N ARG A 2 10.84 52.93 -84.32
CA ARG A 2 9.92 52.45 -83.23
C ARG A 2 10.79 52.02 -82.07
N LYS A 3 10.68 52.71 -80.94
CA LYS A 3 11.33 52.38 -79.70
C LYS A 3 10.52 51.30 -79.00
N ASN A 4 11.15 50.16 -78.79
CA ASN A 4 10.59 49.08 -77.96
C ASN A 4 10.88 49.40 -76.49
N LEU A 5 9.82 49.52 -75.70
CA LEU A 5 9.88 49.67 -74.24
C LEU A 5 9.79 48.22 -73.63
N ILE A 6 10.86 47.80 -73.00
CA ILE A 6 10.92 46.54 -72.27
C ILE A 6 10.47 46.85 -70.84
N LEU A 7 9.31 46.30 -70.47
CA LEU A 7 8.78 46.36 -69.11
C LEU A 7 9.37 45.24 -68.31
N SER A 8 10.25 45.53 -67.37
CA SER A 8 10.83 44.57 -66.45
C SER A 8 9.89 44.42 -65.28
N ILE A 9 9.25 43.24 -65.17
CA ILE A 9 8.42 42.88 -64.02
C ILE A 9 9.32 42.29 -62.96
N CYS A 10 9.48 43.02 -61.87
CA CYS A 10 10.22 42.56 -60.68
C CYS A 10 9.26 41.72 -59.80
N PHE A 11 9.43 40.41 -59.77
CA PHE A 11 8.73 39.53 -58.85
C PHE A 11 9.39 39.62 -57.48
N CYS A 12 8.80 40.32 -56.52
CA CYS A 12 9.16 40.23 -55.10
C CYS A 12 8.56 38.95 -54.53
N LEU A 13 9.40 37.96 -54.33
CA LEU A 13 9.08 36.80 -53.50
C LEU A 13 9.13 37.24 -52.04
N VAL A 14 7.97 37.43 -51.43
CA VAL A 14 7.82 37.58 -50.00
C VAL A 14 7.88 36.16 -49.39
N SER A 15 9.06 35.80 -48.89
CA SER A 15 9.20 34.61 -48.07
C SER A 15 8.60 34.89 -46.69
N CYS A 16 7.36 34.40 -46.46
CA CYS A 16 6.79 34.28 -45.14
C CYS A 16 7.57 33.19 -44.37
N SER A 17 8.57 33.61 -43.61
CA SER A 17 9.14 32.78 -42.55
C SER A 17 8.16 32.80 -41.36
N SER A 18 7.37 31.74 -41.23
CA SER A 18 6.64 31.46 -40.01
C SER A 18 7.67 31.09 -38.90
N SER A 19 8.10 32.08 -38.15
CA SER A 19 8.76 31.84 -36.88
C SER A 19 7.69 31.29 -35.93
N SER A 20 7.69 29.96 -35.71
CA SER A 20 7.05 29.38 -34.54
C SER A 20 7.80 29.94 -33.31
N ALA A 21 7.20 30.91 -32.66
CA ALA A 21 7.64 31.28 -31.33
C ALA A 21 7.42 30.05 -30.45
N GLN A 22 8.48 29.31 -30.16
CA GLN A 22 8.52 28.44 -29.01
C GLN A 22 8.50 29.38 -27.79
N GLU A 23 7.35 29.44 -27.11
CA GLU A 23 7.31 29.99 -25.78
C GLU A 23 8.26 29.16 -24.92
N GLU A 24 9.39 29.75 -24.55
CA GLU A 24 10.20 29.22 -23.44
C GLU A 24 9.35 29.30 -22.18
N ILE A 25 8.80 28.14 -21.78
CA ILE A 25 8.16 27.98 -20.48
C ILE A 25 9.27 28.20 -19.45
N SER A 26 9.15 29.29 -18.68
CA SER A 26 10.06 29.59 -17.57
C SER A 26 10.10 28.44 -16.60
N ASP A 27 11.28 28.10 -16.10
CA ASP A 27 11.61 26.93 -15.24
C ASP A 27 10.96 26.97 -13.84
N GLY A 28 9.91 27.79 -13.65
CA GLY A 28 9.25 28.05 -12.37
C GLY A 28 7.96 27.26 -12.09
N ASP A 29 7.37 26.57 -13.06
CA ASP A 29 6.08 25.90 -12.87
C ASP A 29 5.96 24.62 -13.71
N LYS A 30 6.86 23.66 -13.45
CA LYS A 30 6.68 22.29 -13.95
C LYS A 30 5.69 21.57 -13.05
N THR A 31 4.41 21.86 -13.19
CA THR A 31 3.37 20.97 -12.69
C THR A 31 3.48 19.67 -13.48
N SER A 32 4.15 18.68 -12.89
CA SER A 32 4.21 17.34 -13.48
C SER A 32 2.83 16.68 -13.32
N TYR A 33 2.13 16.46 -14.42
CA TYR A 33 0.88 15.73 -14.44
C TYR A 33 1.17 14.24 -14.62
N TYR A 34 0.41 13.39 -13.92
CA TYR A 34 0.38 11.96 -14.14
C TYR A 34 -1.06 11.47 -14.26
N TRP A 35 -1.25 10.30 -14.84
CA TRP A 35 -2.57 9.71 -15.03
C TRP A 35 -2.72 8.46 -14.16
N ASN A 36 -3.88 8.29 -13.56
CA ASN A 36 -4.25 7.06 -12.88
C ASN A 36 -4.93 6.10 -13.87
N PRO A 37 -4.70 4.78 -13.71
CA PRO A 37 -3.79 4.16 -12.76
C PRO A 37 -2.31 4.33 -13.17
N VAL A 38 -1.40 4.49 -12.19
CA VAL A 38 0.05 4.50 -12.44
C VAL A 38 0.61 3.10 -12.72
N ILE A 39 -0.15 2.06 -12.40
CA ILE A 39 0.06 0.66 -12.77
C ILE A 39 -1.28 0.15 -13.31
N ASP A 40 -1.31 -0.41 -14.53
CA ASP A 40 -2.53 -0.77 -15.28
C ASP A 40 -2.90 -2.26 -15.20
N TYR A 41 -2.28 -2.99 -14.29
CA TYR A 41 -2.60 -4.40 -13.99
C TYR A 41 -2.81 -4.61 -12.49
N SER A 42 -3.33 -5.80 -12.13
CA SER A 42 -3.73 -6.10 -10.75
C SER A 42 -2.55 -6.21 -9.80
N LEU A 43 -2.50 -5.35 -8.79
CA LEU A 43 -1.60 -5.38 -7.64
C LEU A 43 -2.43 -4.99 -6.39
N PRO A 44 -3.28 -5.89 -5.88
CA PRO A 44 -4.14 -5.58 -4.73
C PRO A 44 -3.33 -5.42 -3.45
N ASP A 45 -3.91 -4.72 -2.47
CA ASP A 45 -3.40 -4.56 -1.11
C ASP A 45 -1.92 -4.11 -1.07
N PRO A 46 -1.56 -3.03 -1.79
CA PRO A 46 -0.17 -2.64 -1.90
C PRO A 46 0.37 -2.04 -0.59
N THR A 47 1.61 -2.41 -0.25
CA THR A 47 2.43 -1.72 0.73
C THR A 47 3.65 -1.12 0.05
N ILE A 48 4.09 0.07 0.52
CA ILE A 48 5.22 0.78 -0.07
C ILE A 48 6.21 1.18 1.03
N ILE A 49 7.50 0.98 0.77
CA ILE A 49 8.59 1.43 1.63
C ILE A 49 9.62 2.21 0.81
N GLU A 50 10.15 3.28 1.40
CA GLU A 50 11.29 4.01 0.83
C GLU A 50 12.59 3.24 1.11
N GLY A 51 13.36 2.95 0.07
CA GLY A 51 14.65 2.30 0.16
C GLY A 51 15.78 3.31 0.37
N GLY A 52 16.86 2.88 1.04
CA GLY A 52 18.07 3.71 1.20
C GLY A 52 18.87 3.89 -0.10
N ASP A 53 18.45 3.29 -1.20
CA ASP A 53 19.06 3.34 -2.54
C ASP A 53 18.38 4.35 -3.48
N GLY A 54 17.45 5.15 -2.97
CA GLY A 54 16.71 6.16 -3.73
C GLY A 54 15.56 5.61 -4.55
N TYR A 55 15.09 4.39 -4.24
CA TYR A 55 13.88 3.81 -4.80
C TYR A 55 12.82 3.60 -3.72
N TYR A 56 11.57 3.68 -4.11
CA TYR A 56 10.41 3.15 -3.39
C TYR A 56 10.17 1.73 -3.87
N TYR A 57 9.84 0.82 -2.95
CA TYR A 57 9.53 -0.57 -3.25
C TYR A 57 8.09 -0.87 -2.88
N LEU A 58 7.35 -1.45 -3.82
CA LEU A 58 5.96 -1.86 -3.67
C LEU A 58 5.87 -3.38 -3.66
N TYR A 59 5.12 -3.90 -2.70
CA TYR A 59 4.72 -5.30 -2.62
C TYR A 59 3.21 -5.38 -2.65
N ALA A 60 2.63 -6.46 -3.18
CA ALA A 60 1.19 -6.61 -3.29
C ALA A 60 0.76 -8.06 -3.08
N THR A 61 -0.53 -8.25 -2.84
CA THR A 61 -1.19 -9.56 -2.86
C THR A 61 -0.89 -10.31 -4.15
N GLU A 62 -0.78 -11.63 -4.07
CA GLU A 62 -0.33 -12.49 -5.16
C GLU A 62 -1.37 -12.77 -6.25
N ASP A 63 -1.84 -11.79 -6.95
CA ASP A 63 -2.36 -12.01 -8.30
C ASP A 63 -1.21 -12.43 -9.25
N ILE A 64 -0.01 -11.94 -8.94
CA ILE A 64 1.25 -12.50 -9.45
C ILE A 64 1.86 -13.33 -8.33
N ARG A 65 1.99 -14.64 -8.54
CA ARG A 65 2.39 -15.62 -7.54
C ARG A 65 3.68 -15.24 -6.79
N ASN A 66 3.72 -15.53 -5.47
CA ASN A 66 4.87 -15.37 -4.56
C ASN A 66 5.16 -13.92 -4.12
N LEU A 67 4.13 -13.05 -4.06
CA LEU A 67 4.19 -11.64 -3.68
C LEU A 67 5.10 -10.81 -4.60
N PRO A 68 4.52 -10.14 -5.61
CA PRO A 68 5.26 -9.32 -6.57
C PRO A 68 5.96 -8.13 -5.90
N ILE A 69 7.13 -7.79 -6.43
CA ILE A 69 7.92 -6.63 -6.02
C ILE A 69 8.13 -5.72 -7.22
N HIS A 70 7.77 -4.46 -7.05
CA HIS A 70 8.07 -3.39 -8.00
C HIS A 70 8.87 -2.30 -7.31
N ARG A 71 9.57 -1.47 -8.07
CA ARG A 71 10.24 -0.29 -7.52
C ARG A 71 10.04 0.93 -8.43
N SER A 72 10.15 2.10 -7.84
CA SER A 72 10.01 3.38 -8.52
C SER A 72 10.92 4.42 -7.88
N LYS A 73 11.35 5.44 -8.65
CA LYS A 73 12.04 6.61 -8.12
C LYS A 73 11.10 7.78 -7.82
N ASP A 74 9.90 7.74 -8.37
CA ASP A 74 8.97 8.88 -8.39
C ASP A 74 7.53 8.53 -8.01
N LEU A 75 7.26 7.26 -7.63
CA LEU A 75 5.93 6.71 -7.32
C LEU A 75 4.96 6.70 -8.51
N ILE A 76 5.44 7.03 -9.71
CA ILE A 76 4.64 7.09 -10.94
C ILE A 76 5.10 6.00 -11.91
N ASN A 77 6.40 5.93 -12.14
CA ASN A 77 7.01 4.97 -13.06
C ASN A 77 7.54 3.78 -12.29
N TRP A 78 6.83 2.64 -12.40
CA TRP A 78 7.14 1.42 -11.68
C TRP A 78 7.79 0.38 -12.58
N GLU A 79 8.88 -0.23 -12.11
CA GLU A 79 9.58 -1.31 -12.78
C GLU A 79 9.50 -2.61 -11.97
N TRP A 80 9.35 -3.73 -12.67
CA TRP A 80 9.36 -5.06 -12.09
C TRP A 80 10.74 -5.39 -11.50
N VAL A 81 10.76 -5.92 -10.27
CA VAL A 81 11.99 -6.38 -9.58
C VAL A 81 12.03 -7.91 -9.51
N GLY A 82 10.93 -8.53 -9.15
CA GLY A 82 10.82 -9.96 -8.89
C GLY A 82 9.70 -10.28 -7.92
N THR A 83 9.88 -11.33 -7.13
CA THR A 83 8.93 -11.76 -6.10
C THR A 83 9.64 -11.98 -4.77
N ALA A 84 8.92 -11.80 -3.66
CA ALA A 84 9.48 -11.99 -2.31
C ALA A 84 9.93 -13.44 -2.08
N PHE A 85 9.17 -14.39 -2.62
CA PHE A 85 9.45 -15.82 -2.54
C PHE A 85 9.62 -16.44 -3.91
N THR A 86 10.06 -17.67 -3.94
CA THR A 86 10.04 -18.58 -5.09
C THR A 86 9.14 -19.77 -4.75
N ASP A 87 8.79 -20.61 -5.73
CA ASP A 87 8.02 -21.83 -5.44
C ASP A 87 8.72 -22.81 -4.47
N ARG A 88 10.04 -22.65 -4.29
CA ARG A 88 10.83 -23.45 -3.34
C ARG A 88 10.90 -22.87 -1.94
N THR A 89 10.72 -21.55 -1.82
CA THR A 89 10.84 -20.82 -0.55
C THR A 89 9.51 -20.25 -0.07
N ARG A 90 8.43 -20.52 -0.83
CA ARG A 90 7.08 -20.08 -0.52
C ARG A 90 6.62 -20.64 0.82
N PRO A 91 6.04 -19.83 1.70
CA PRO A 91 5.31 -20.31 2.87
C PRO A 91 4.21 -21.31 2.51
N ASP A 92 3.95 -22.29 3.39
CA ASP A 92 2.96 -23.36 3.16
C ASP A 92 2.12 -23.72 4.40
N PHE A 93 2.10 -22.87 5.42
CA PHE A 93 1.39 -23.16 6.66
C PHE A 93 -0.16 -23.22 6.51
N GLU A 94 -0.73 -22.72 5.41
CA GLU A 94 -2.14 -22.91 5.04
C GLU A 94 -2.20 -23.63 3.68
N PRO A 95 -2.45 -24.95 3.65
CA PRO A 95 -2.47 -25.72 2.42
C PRO A 95 -3.46 -25.16 1.38
N GLY A 96 -2.96 -24.83 0.18
CA GLY A 96 -3.74 -24.20 -0.87
C GLY A 96 -4.02 -22.72 -0.65
N GLY A 97 -3.42 -22.11 0.37
CA GLY A 97 -3.54 -20.69 0.66
C GLY A 97 -2.77 -19.81 -0.30
N GLY A 98 -3.32 -18.61 -0.52
CA GLY A 98 -2.66 -17.49 -1.16
C GLY A 98 -1.87 -16.64 -0.17
N LEU A 99 -0.91 -15.87 -0.66
CA LEU A 99 -0.18 -14.86 0.10
C LEU A 99 -0.83 -13.51 -0.15
N TRP A 100 -1.42 -12.92 0.90
CA TRP A 100 -2.25 -11.73 0.79
C TRP A 100 -1.75 -10.61 1.68
N ALA A 101 -2.11 -9.38 1.30
CA ALA A 101 -1.93 -8.13 2.05
C ALA A 101 -0.57 -8.07 2.77
N PRO A 102 0.54 -7.99 2.03
CA PRO A 102 1.86 -7.83 2.63
C PRO A 102 2.01 -6.49 3.32
N ASP A 103 2.86 -6.43 4.35
CA ASP A 103 3.29 -5.19 4.98
C ASP A 103 4.81 -5.21 5.19
N ILE A 104 5.53 -4.37 4.47
CA ILE A 104 7.00 -4.30 4.47
C ILE A 104 7.49 -3.17 5.38
N ASN A 105 8.43 -3.50 6.28
CA ASN A 105 8.96 -2.55 7.25
C ASN A 105 10.47 -2.73 7.43
N LYS A 106 11.14 -1.71 7.96
CA LYS A 106 12.53 -1.80 8.39
C LYS A 106 12.58 -1.83 9.92
N ILE A 107 13.14 -2.90 10.49
CA ILE A 107 13.31 -3.07 11.93
C ILE A 107 14.81 -3.22 12.21
N GLY A 108 15.41 -2.21 12.81
CA GLY A 108 16.87 -2.13 12.91
C GLY A 108 17.50 -2.06 11.51
N ASP A 109 18.38 -2.99 11.20
CA ASP A 109 19.06 -3.08 9.90
C ASP A 109 18.41 -4.09 8.93
N THR A 110 17.32 -4.75 9.36
CA THR A 110 16.67 -5.84 8.62
C THR A 110 15.33 -5.37 8.06
N TYR A 111 15.01 -5.76 6.85
CA TYR A 111 13.66 -5.62 6.28
C TYR A 111 12.81 -6.79 6.71
N VAL A 112 11.64 -6.50 7.29
CA VAL A 112 10.67 -7.50 7.75
C VAL A 112 9.40 -7.35 6.93
N LEU A 113 9.01 -8.43 6.29
CA LEU A 113 7.79 -8.55 5.50
C LEU A 113 6.80 -9.40 6.28
N TYR A 114 5.72 -8.80 6.76
CA TYR A 114 4.56 -9.52 7.27
C TYR A 114 3.64 -9.85 6.11
N TYR A 115 2.96 -10.98 6.18
CA TYR A 115 2.03 -11.42 5.13
C TYR A 115 0.92 -12.27 5.74
N SER A 116 -0.25 -12.22 5.14
CA SER A 116 -1.33 -13.16 5.43
C SER A 116 -1.18 -14.41 4.56
N MET A 117 -1.49 -15.58 5.10
CA MET A 117 -1.72 -16.77 4.29
C MET A 117 -3.12 -17.30 4.55
N SER A 118 -3.95 -17.30 3.52
CA SER A 118 -5.36 -17.59 3.62
C SER A 118 -5.92 -18.22 2.33
N LYS A 119 -7.16 -18.70 2.43
CA LYS A 119 -7.99 -19.10 1.29
C LYS A 119 -9.42 -18.65 1.53
N TRP A 120 -10.19 -18.49 0.47
CA TRP A 120 -11.60 -18.13 0.60
C TRP A 120 -12.35 -19.12 1.50
N GLY A 121 -13.05 -18.59 2.53
CA GLY A 121 -13.72 -19.37 3.56
C GLY A 121 -12.82 -19.91 4.67
N GLY A 122 -11.51 -19.63 4.63
CA GLY A 122 -10.54 -20.09 5.63
C GLY A 122 -10.40 -19.20 6.87
N GLU A 123 -11.45 -18.46 7.28
CA GLU A 123 -11.38 -17.44 8.33
C GLU A 123 -10.83 -17.92 9.69
N TRP A 124 -10.92 -19.22 9.98
CA TRP A 124 -10.38 -19.82 11.21
C TRP A 124 -9.05 -20.52 11.02
N THR A 125 -8.65 -20.80 9.78
CA THR A 125 -7.39 -21.49 9.47
C THR A 125 -6.31 -20.57 8.93
N CYS A 126 -6.67 -19.37 8.47
CA CYS A 126 -5.72 -18.35 8.05
C CYS A 126 -4.82 -17.87 9.20
N GLY A 127 -3.74 -17.23 8.85
CA GLY A 127 -2.80 -16.68 9.81
C GLY A 127 -1.85 -15.68 9.18
N ILE A 128 -1.04 -15.09 10.03
CA ILE A 128 -0.01 -14.12 9.66
C ILE A 128 1.36 -14.77 9.85
N GLY A 129 2.20 -14.69 8.83
CA GLY A 129 3.59 -15.06 8.85
C GLY A 129 4.51 -13.86 8.70
N CYS A 130 5.81 -14.09 8.86
CA CYS A 130 6.82 -13.07 8.60
C CYS A 130 8.04 -13.64 7.90
N ALA A 131 8.71 -12.78 7.14
CA ALA A 131 9.96 -13.09 6.47
C ALA A 131 10.94 -11.91 6.59
N THR A 132 12.24 -12.17 6.45
CA THR A 132 13.27 -11.14 6.55
C THR A 132 14.20 -11.14 5.34
N ALA A 133 14.74 -9.96 5.02
CA ALA A 133 15.77 -9.79 4.02
C ALA A 133 16.72 -8.64 4.37
N ASP A 134 17.94 -8.70 3.83
CA ASP A 134 18.92 -7.62 3.93
C ASP A 134 18.69 -6.53 2.86
N LYS A 135 17.90 -6.85 1.83
CA LYS A 135 17.58 -5.96 0.70
C LYS A 135 16.09 -6.02 0.38
N LEU A 136 15.52 -4.89 -0.03
CA LEU A 136 14.12 -4.79 -0.46
C LEU A 136 13.82 -5.59 -1.74
N SER A 137 14.81 -5.92 -2.55
CA SER A 137 14.65 -6.83 -3.68
C SER A 137 14.68 -8.32 -3.29
N GLY A 138 14.83 -8.66 -2.01
CA GLY A 138 15.03 -10.02 -1.53
C GLY A 138 16.44 -10.58 -1.81
N PRO A 139 16.62 -11.91 -1.71
CA PRO A 139 15.60 -12.90 -1.38
C PRO A 139 15.14 -12.80 0.08
N PHE A 140 13.87 -13.06 0.33
CA PHE A 140 13.32 -13.13 1.68
C PHE A 140 13.46 -14.53 2.27
N LYS A 141 13.90 -14.59 3.53
CA LYS A 141 13.93 -15.80 4.33
C LYS A 141 12.63 -15.88 5.14
N ASP A 142 11.82 -16.86 4.85
CA ASP A 142 10.60 -17.13 5.61
C ASP A 142 10.91 -17.63 7.03
N HIS A 143 10.21 -17.07 8.01
CA HIS A 143 10.21 -17.51 9.42
C HIS A 143 8.96 -18.33 9.76
N GLY A 144 8.04 -18.48 8.78
CA GLY A 144 6.80 -19.23 8.94
C GLY A 144 5.71 -18.47 9.68
N LEU A 145 4.79 -19.24 10.21
CA LEU A 145 3.61 -18.75 10.93
C LEU A 145 3.98 -18.05 12.24
N MET A 146 3.53 -16.81 12.42
CA MET A 146 3.57 -16.11 13.71
C MET A 146 2.40 -16.53 14.61
N PHE A 147 1.21 -16.58 14.04
CA PHE A 147 -0.02 -17.02 14.71
C PHE A 147 -1.13 -17.31 13.70
N ARG A 148 -2.09 -18.12 14.13
CA ARG A 148 -3.27 -18.54 13.36
C ARG A 148 -4.54 -18.08 14.05
N SER A 149 -5.60 -17.82 13.29
CA SER A 149 -6.90 -17.35 13.79
C SER A 149 -7.44 -18.19 14.95
N ASN A 150 -7.46 -19.50 14.80
CA ASN A 150 -7.97 -20.42 15.83
C ASN A 150 -7.07 -20.55 17.06
N GLU A 151 -5.76 -20.26 16.95
CA GLU A 151 -4.81 -20.33 18.06
C GLU A 151 -4.94 -19.14 19.00
N ILE A 152 -5.21 -17.95 18.43
CA ILE A 152 -5.33 -16.70 19.19
C ILE A 152 -6.79 -16.29 19.43
N ASN A 153 -7.74 -17.09 18.95
CA ASN A 153 -9.19 -16.84 19.03
C ASN A 153 -9.61 -15.49 18.42
N VAL A 154 -9.03 -15.15 17.28
CA VAL A 154 -9.38 -13.98 16.47
C VAL A 154 -9.70 -14.45 15.05
N GLN A 155 -10.98 -14.42 14.69
CA GLN A 155 -11.46 -14.85 13.37
C GLN A 155 -10.93 -13.93 12.28
N ASN A 156 -10.59 -14.49 11.13
CA ASN A 156 -10.10 -13.80 9.94
C ASN A 156 -8.84 -12.94 10.21
N SER A 157 -7.81 -13.58 10.80
CA SER A 157 -6.51 -12.96 11.09
C SER A 157 -5.68 -12.81 9.81
N ILE A 158 -5.98 -11.75 9.06
CA ILE A 158 -5.31 -11.31 7.84
C ILE A 158 -5.06 -9.80 7.89
N ASP A 159 -4.46 -9.22 6.85
CA ASP A 159 -4.18 -7.79 6.68
C ASP A 159 -3.29 -7.23 7.79
N PRO A 160 -2.04 -7.73 7.95
CA PRO A 160 -1.12 -7.22 8.95
C PRO A 160 -0.71 -5.79 8.64
N PHE A 161 -0.60 -4.98 9.67
CA PHE A 161 -0.02 -3.64 9.64
C PHE A 161 0.89 -3.46 10.85
N TYR A 162 2.16 -3.13 10.60
CA TYR A 162 3.16 -2.89 11.64
C TYR A 162 3.29 -1.39 11.95
N ILE A 163 3.51 -1.07 13.22
CA ILE A 163 3.89 0.27 13.66
C ILE A 163 4.84 0.20 14.86
N GLU A 164 5.85 1.06 14.87
CA GLU A 164 6.67 1.31 16.03
C GLU A 164 6.20 2.58 16.74
N ASP A 165 5.99 2.49 18.06
CA ASP A 165 5.61 3.63 18.88
C ASP A 165 6.29 3.57 20.24
N ALA A 166 6.91 4.68 20.65
CA ALA A 166 7.64 4.81 21.91
C ALA A 166 8.66 3.67 22.15
N GLY A 167 9.38 3.25 21.10
CA GLY A 167 10.39 2.18 21.14
C GLY A 167 9.81 0.78 21.30
N LYS A 168 8.50 0.59 21.13
CA LYS A 168 7.82 -0.70 21.12
C LYS A 168 7.24 -0.98 19.76
N LYS A 169 7.18 -2.25 19.42
CA LYS A 169 6.70 -2.74 18.14
C LYS A 169 5.31 -3.35 18.28
N PHE A 170 4.43 -3.03 17.36
CA PHE A 170 3.05 -3.49 17.39
C PHE A 170 2.63 -3.99 16.02
N LEU A 171 1.79 -5.02 15.99
CA LEU A 171 1.12 -5.49 14.81
C LEU A 171 -0.39 -5.32 15.00
N PHE A 172 -1.04 -4.74 14.00
CA PHE A 172 -2.51 -4.66 13.89
C PHE A 172 -2.95 -5.53 12.74
N TRP A 173 -4.15 -6.13 12.83
CA TRP A 173 -4.70 -6.99 11.79
C TRP A 173 -6.19 -7.20 11.95
N GLY A 174 -6.83 -7.78 10.94
CA GLY A 174 -8.22 -8.21 10.96
C GLY A 174 -9.01 -7.75 9.74
N SER A 175 -10.03 -8.51 9.38
CA SER A 175 -10.91 -8.24 8.25
C SER A 175 -12.33 -8.67 8.60
N PHE A 176 -13.27 -7.72 8.65
CA PHE A 176 -14.70 -7.88 8.88
C PHE A 176 -15.12 -8.71 10.11
N ARG A 177 -14.20 -9.00 11.04
CA ARG A 177 -14.45 -9.69 12.31
C ARG A 177 -13.88 -8.92 13.51
N GLY A 178 -13.62 -7.62 13.30
CA GLY A 178 -12.94 -6.73 14.22
C GLY A 178 -11.46 -6.58 13.85
N ILE A 179 -10.92 -5.40 14.20
CA ILE A 179 -9.48 -5.13 14.08
C ILE A 179 -8.85 -5.24 15.45
N TYR A 180 -7.74 -5.94 15.50
CA TYR A 180 -6.99 -6.22 16.72
C TYR A 180 -5.56 -5.71 16.62
N GLY A 181 -4.94 -5.46 17.77
CA GLY A 181 -3.53 -5.10 17.86
C GLY A 181 -2.84 -5.84 19.01
N ILE A 182 -1.54 -6.06 18.87
CA ILE A 182 -0.71 -6.74 19.86
C ILE A 182 0.72 -6.18 19.86
N GLU A 183 1.39 -6.24 21.02
CA GLU A 183 2.82 -5.92 21.14
C GLU A 183 3.67 -7.11 20.65
N LEU A 184 4.65 -6.82 19.79
CA LEU A 184 5.62 -7.78 19.27
C LEU A 184 6.89 -7.85 20.15
N SER A 185 7.68 -8.88 19.93
CA SER A 185 9.07 -9.00 20.41
C SER A 185 9.96 -7.86 19.88
N GLU A 186 11.14 -7.70 20.44
CA GLU A 186 12.06 -6.61 20.05
C GLU A 186 12.57 -6.74 18.61
N ASP A 187 12.68 -7.94 18.09
CA ASP A 187 13.02 -8.22 16.69
C ASP A 187 11.85 -8.13 15.73
N GLY A 188 10.59 -8.02 16.23
CA GLY A 188 9.37 -7.96 15.44
C GLY A 188 8.91 -9.30 14.89
N LEU A 189 9.62 -10.40 15.14
CA LEU A 189 9.36 -11.69 14.48
C LEU A 189 8.38 -12.61 15.23
N SER A 190 7.92 -12.19 16.41
CA SER A 190 6.96 -12.97 17.20
C SER A 190 6.11 -12.07 18.10
N ILE A 191 5.02 -12.63 18.61
CA ILE A 191 4.23 -11.98 19.67
C ILE A 191 5.08 -11.91 20.95
N LYS A 192 5.09 -10.76 21.59
CA LYS A 192 5.76 -10.59 22.88
C LYS A 192 5.10 -11.47 23.94
N GLN A 193 5.93 -12.21 24.67
CA GLN A 193 5.48 -13.15 25.70
C GLN A 193 4.50 -12.50 26.70
N GLY A 194 3.39 -13.17 26.95
CA GLY A 194 2.36 -12.75 27.91
C GLY A 194 1.38 -11.68 27.37
N LYS A 195 1.54 -11.22 26.13
CA LYS A 195 0.60 -10.31 25.49
C LYS A 195 -0.57 -11.07 24.86
N LYS A 196 -1.70 -10.38 24.80
CA LYS A 196 -2.94 -10.89 24.17
C LYS A 196 -3.47 -9.86 23.18
N PRO A 197 -4.15 -10.30 22.11
CA PRO A 197 -4.83 -9.40 21.20
C PRO A 197 -5.81 -8.49 21.93
N ARG A 198 -5.83 -7.20 21.53
CA ARG A 198 -6.79 -6.22 21.98
C ARG A 198 -7.55 -5.69 20.77
N GLN A 199 -8.86 -5.78 20.80
CA GLN A 199 -9.70 -5.19 19.76
C GLN A 199 -9.65 -3.65 19.82
N VAL A 200 -9.53 -3.00 18.65
CA VAL A 200 -9.43 -1.55 18.51
C VAL A 200 -10.48 -0.96 17.59
N ALA A 201 -11.10 -1.79 16.71
CA ALA A 201 -12.21 -1.38 15.86
C ALA A 201 -13.22 -2.52 15.69
N GLY A 202 -14.45 -2.16 15.32
CA GLY A 202 -15.57 -3.10 15.13
C GLY A 202 -15.43 -3.93 13.86
N THR A 203 -16.54 -4.54 13.45
CA THR A 203 -16.58 -5.60 12.43
C THR A 203 -16.81 -5.09 11.00
N ALA A 204 -16.90 -3.76 10.80
CA ALA A 204 -17.12 -3.21 9.46
C ALA A 204 -15.85 -3.03 8.63
N TYR A 205 -14.68 -3.25 9.21
CA TYR A 205 -13.38 -2.79 8.71
C TYR A 205 -12.44 -3.90 8.29
N GLU A 206 -11.58 -3.57 7.31
CA GLU A 206 -10.37 -4.31 6.96
C GLU A 206 -9.28 -3.36 6.43
N GLY A 207 -8.08 -3.87 6.14
CA GLY A 207 -7.00 -3.10 5.53
C GLY A 207 -6.52 -1.94 6.42
N THR A 208 -6.15 -2.24 7.66
CA THR A 208 -5.72 -1.25 8.65
C THR A 208 -4.45 -0.52 8.24
N TYR A 209 -4.47 0.81 8.34
CA TYR A 209 -3.28 1.66 8.30
C TYR A 209 -3.37 2.74 9.37
N ILE A 210 -2.34 2.88 10.21
CA ILE A 210 -2.32 3.89 11.29
C ILE A 210 -1.18 4.88 11.04
N HIS A 211 -1.53 6.17 10.93
CA HIS A 211 -0.58 7.25 10.77
C HIS A 211 -0.55 8.15 11.99
N LYS A 212 0.64 8.36 12.57
CA LYS A 212 0.82 9.28 13.70
C LYS A 212 1.16 10.68 13.19
N LYS A 213 0.34 11.66 13.53
CA LYS A 213 0.55 13.06 13.18
C LYS A 213 0.04 13.98 14.27
N GLU A 214 0.85 14.99 14.66
CA GLU A 214 0.46 16.08 15.59
C GLU A 214 -0.16 15.58 16.90
N GLY A 215 0.40 14.50 17.48
CA GLY A 215 -0.07 13.91 18.74
C GLY A 215 -1.26 12.96 18.62
N PHE A 216 -1.80 12.76 17.41
CA PHE A 216 -2.89 11.83 17.15
C PHE A 216 -2.44 10.65 16.31
N TYR A 217 -3.10 9.52 16.49
CA TYR A 217 -3.08 8.35 15.61
C TYR A 217 -4.34 8.39 14.74
N TYR A 218 -4.17 8.49 13.43
CA TYR A 218 -5.24 8.43 12.44
C TYR A 218 -5.33 7.00 11.94
N PHE A 219 -6.45 6.37 12.20
CA PHE A 219 -6.73 5.01 11.78
C PHE A 219 -7.53 5.03 10.50
N PHE A 220 -6.94 4.55 9.42
CA PHE A 220 -7.57 4.37 8.11
C PHE A 220 -7.95 2.91 7.95
N ALA A 221 -9.06 2.65 7.29
CA ALA A 221 -9.54 1.32 6.96
C ALA A 221 -10.43 1.35 5.72
N SER A 222 -10.71 0.18 5.18
CA SER A 222 -11.69 -0.03 4.13
C SER A 222 -12.98 -0.61 4.70
N ILE A 223 -14.12 -0.19 4.15
CA ILE A 223 -15.45 -0.76 4.37
C ILE A 223 -16.08 -1.10 3.02
N GLY A 224 -17.13 -1.92 3.02
CA GLY A 224 -17.81 -2.34 1.80
C GLY A 224 -17.36 -3.71 1.31
N THR A 225 -17.37 -3.92 0.00
CA THR A 225 -17.00 -5.22 -0.60
C THR A 225 -15.78 -5.10 -1.50
N CYS A 226 -14.89 -6.10 -1.47
CA CYS A 226 -13.79 -6.27 -2.41
C CYS A 226 -14.14 -7.26 -3.53
N CYS A 227 -13.19 -7.41 -4.46
CA CYS A 227 -13.04 -8.59 -5.31
C CYS A 227 -14.19 -8.85 -6.30
N GLU A 228 -15.04 -7.85 -6.54
CA GLU A 228 -16.17 -7.85 -7.47
C GLU A 228 -15.91 -6.99 -8.71
N GLY A 229 -14.64 -6.65 -8.99
CA GLY A 229 -14.26 -5.77 -10.09
C GLY A 229 -14.94 -4.41 -9.97
N LEU A 230 -15.62 -3.95 -11.03
CA LEU A 230 -16.35 -2.69 -11.04
C LEU A 230 -17.55 -2.63 -10.06
N ASN A 231 -17.99 -3.77 -9.54
CA ASN A 231 -19.09 -3.83 -8.57
C ASN A 231 -18.59 -3.72 -7.11
N SER A 232 -17.27 -3.80 -6.88
CA SER A 232 -16.70 -3.58 -5.54
C SER A 232 -17.13 -2.24 -4.98
N THR A 233 -17.44 -2.16 -3.69
CA THR A 233 -17.99 -0.97 -3.04
C THR A 233 -17.03 -0.35 -2.02
N TYR A 234 -15.75 -0.66 -2.11
CA TYR A 234 -14.75 -0.15 -1.18
C TYR A 234 -14.82 1.36 -1.01
N THR A 235 -14.82 1.75 0.24
CA THR A 235 -14.82 3.13 0.70
C THR A 235 -13.75 3.26 1.77
N THR A 236 -12.85 4.22 1.63
CA THR A 236 -11.84 4.49 2.65
C THR A 236 -12.43 5.37 3.74
N VAL A 237 -12.23 4.95 4.97
CA VAL A 237 -12.72 5.64 6.17
C VAL A 237 -11.59 6.00 7.11
N VAL A 238 -11.84 6.95 8.02
CA VAL A 238 -10.86 7.41 8.99
C VAL A 238 -11.51 7.74 10.33
N ALA A 239 -10.78 7.47 11.41
CA ALA A 239 -11.04 7.99 12.75
C ALA A 239 -9.71 8.30 13.44
N ARG A 240 -9.71 8.99 14.58
CA ARG A 240 -8.48 9.34 15.27
C ARG A 240 -8.54 9.06 16.76
N SER A 241 -7.37 8.93 17.38
CA SER A 241 -7.19 8.78 18.82
C SER A 241 -5.90 9.44 19.28
N GLU A 242 -5.83 9.86 20.55
CA GLU A 242 -4.57 10.26 21.20
C GLU A 242 -3.73 9.05 21.62
N ASN A 243 -4.30 7.85 21.60
CA ASN A 243 -3.63 6.61 22.00
C ASN A 243 -3.61 5.60 20.85
N LEU A 244 -2.50 4.92 20.65
CA LEU A 244 -2.32 3.92 19.59
C LEU A 244 -3.38 2.80 19.63
N PHE A 245 -3.84 2.42 20.81
CA PHE A 245 -4.89 1.39 20.98
C PHE A 245 -6.30 1.98 21.15
N GLY A 246 -6.52 3.22 20.74
CA GLY A 246 -7.83 3.86 20.80
C GLY A 246 -8.23 4.33 22.19
N PRO A 247 -9.51 4.75 22.35
CA PRO A 247 -10.57 4.63 21.36
C PRO A 247 -10.37 5.55 20.14
N TYR A 248 -10.57 5.00 18.96
CA TYR A 248 -10.61 5.79 17.72
C TYR A 248 -12.01 6.33 17.51
N VAL A 249 -12.12 7.63 17.31
CA VAL A 249 -13.42 8.32 17.20
C VAL A 249 -13.49 9.17 15.93
N ASP A 250 -14.72 9.32 15.42
CA ASP A 250 -15.06 10.26 14.36
C ASP A 250 -15.09 11.71 14.89
N LYS A 251 -15.36 12.69 14.04
CA LYS A 251 -15.47 14.12 14.45
C LYS A 251 -16.60 14.42 15.43
N ASN A 252 -17.56 13.50 15.58
CA ASN A 252 -18.67 13.62 16.52
C ASN A 252 -18.42 12.85 17.83
N GLY A 253 -17.22 12.28 18.02
CA GLY A 253 -16.85 11.50 19.20
C GLY A 253 -17.42 10.07 19.23
N ARG A 254 -17.94 9.56 18.10
CA ARG A 254 -18.47 8.20 18.00
C ARG A 254 -17.36 7.23 17.66
N THR A 255 -17.35 6.05 18.27
CA THR A 255 -16.21 5.13 18.24
C THR A 255 -16.24 4.15 17.05
N MET A 256 -15.06 3.83 16.52
CA MET A 256 -14.88 2.72 15.56
C MET A 256 -15.24 1.36 16.14
N MET A 257 -15.24 1.19 17.47
CA MET A 257 -15.75 -0.03 18.10
C MET A 257 -17.23 -0.28 17.79
N ASP A 258 -17.99 0.79 17.60
CA ASP A 258 -19.41 0.79 17.20
C ASP A 258 -19.60 0.98 15.69
N ASN A 259 -18.55 0.70 14.90
CA ASN A 259 -18.52 0.86 13.43
C ASN A 259 -18.80 2.31 12.97
N GLN A 260 -18.42 3.32 13.76
CA GLN A 260 -18.56 4.73 13.41
C GLN A 260 -17.23 5.31 12.91
N HIS A 261 -17.29 6.16 11.91
CA HIS A 261 -16.12 6.70 11.22
C HIS A 261 -16.47 7.92 10.38
N GLU A 262 -15.46 8.62 9.85
CA GLU A 262 -15.61 9.57 8.76
C GLU A 262 -15.27 8.89 7.44
N VAL A 263 -16.03 9.17 6.41
CA VAL A 263 -15.71 8.74 5.05
C VAL A 263 -14.68 9.71 4.46
N LEU A 264 -13.59 9.16 3.94
CA LEU A 264 -12.51 9.93 3.33
C LEU A 264 -12.56 9.87 1.80
N ILE A 265 -12.68 8.67 1.24
CA ILE A 265 -12.76 8.45 -0.21
C ILE A 265 -13.93 7.52 -0.47
N HIS A 266 -14.90 8.01 -1.24
CA HIS A 266 -15.99 7.19 -1.74
C HIS A 266 -15.56 6.40 -2.98
N LYS A 267 -16.19 5.27 -3.22
CA LYS A 267 -16.21 4.66 -4.54
C LYS A 267 -16.87 5.67 -5.51
N ASN A 268 -16.21 5.96 -6.61
CA ASN A 268 -16.76 6.70 -7.75
C ASN A 268 -17.40 5.73 -8.74
#